data_f0b1d0d40cf1c757ea8976e5f1a5c48a
#
_entry.id   f0b1d0d40cf1c757ea8976e5f1a5c48a
#
_cell.length_a   1.000
_cell.length_b   1.000
_cell.length_c   1.000
_cell.angle_alpha   90.00
_cell.angle_beta   90.00
_cell.angle_gamma   90.00
#
_symmetry.space_group_name_H-M   'P 1'
#
loop_
_entity.id
_entity.type
_entity.pdbx_description
1 polymer ?
#
loop_
_entity_poly.entity_id
_entity_poly.type
_entity_poly.pdbx_seq_one_letter_code
_entity_poly.pdbx_strand_id
1 'polypeptide(L)'
;MPNQPTIPIAPAPGVTLSLAGRTALITGGSRGIGAATVRLFRQAGARVAFSYRQAADQANALSAACGGPDLCLPIQQSLETPEDGEALVAHTLAAFGDLDILIANHGIWPPAETSVAAMTAAQWHRTIATNLDSVFGLVHAAAAHMLTRPAPAPVRTALGSPYPTAPTARGHIVLIASASGQRGEGFHADYATTKGAIIAFTKSLSSELAPHAIYANCVAPGWTHTEMTASVFDDPAVAARTNPTIPLQRPAHVSEIAGPILFLCTPLAGFISGEIFNVNGGAVLTG
;
A
#
# COMPACT_ATOMS: atom_id res chain seq x y z
N MET A 1 -23.63 -52.04 2.87
CA MET A 1 -23.64 -50.58 2.70
C MET A 1 -23.34 -50.31 1.23
N PRO A 2 -24.17 -49.62 0.46
CA PRO A 2 -23.90 -49.38 -0.95
C PRO A 2 -22.81 -48.33 -1.07
N ASN A 3 -21.83 -48.61 -1.93
CA ASN A 3 -20.75 -47.73 -2.32
C ASN A 3 -21.30 -46.38 -2.81
N GLN A 4 -21.05 -45.31 -2.08
CA GLN A 4 -21.30 -43.98 -2.60
C GLN A 4 -20.33 -43.71 -3.76
N PRO A 5 -20.81 -43.22 -4.91
CA PRO A 5 -19.94 -42.89 -6.02
C PRO A 5 -19.03 -41.72 -5.57
N THR A 6 -17.72 -41.94 -5.56
CA THR A 6 -16.73 -40.90 -5.45
C THR A 6 -16.86 -40.00 -6.68
N ILE A 7 -17.45 -38.82 -6.51
CA ILE A 7 -17.41 -37.77 -7.54
C ILE A 7 -15.95 -37.33 -7.67
N PRO A 8 -15.32 -37.46 -8.83
CA PRO A 8 -13.99 -36.93 -9.05
C PRO A 8 -14.04 -35.41 -8.84
N ILE A 9 -13.41 -34.91 -7.81
CA ILE A 9 -13.21 -33.46 -7.65
C ILE A 9 -12.21 -33.07 -8.74
N ALA A 10 -12.70 -32.46 -9.83
CA ALA A 10 -11.82 -31.80 -10.77
C ALA A 10 -10.96 -30.80 -9.98
N PRO A 11 -9.65 -30.69 -10.25
CA PRO A 11 -8.82 -29.70 -9.60
C PRO A 11 -9.48 -28.33 -9.80
N ALA A 12 -9.89 -27.69 -8.71
CA ALA A 12 -10.46 -26.35 -8.78
C ALA A 12 -9.41 -25.43 -9.43
N PRO A 13 -9.81 -24.54 -10.35
CA PRO A 13 -8.88 -23.53 -10.86
C PRO A 13 -8.28 -22.80 -9.66
N GLY A 14 -6.97 -22.62 -9.66
CA GLY A 14 -6.26 -21.99 -8.55
C GLY A 14 -6.88 -20.62 -8.23
N VAL A 15 -6.82 -20.21 -6.96
CA VAL A 15 -7.27 -18.88 -6.54
C VAL A 15 -6.39 -17.84 -7.22
N THR A 16 -6.97 -17.01 -8.07
CA THR A 16 -6.27 -15.93 -8.77
C THR A 16 -6.64 -14.59 -8.13
N LEU A 17 -5.64 -13.83 -7.69
CA LEU A 17 -5.80 -12.45 -7.25
C LEU A 17 -5.84 -11.55 -8.50
N SER A 18 -7.01 -11.17 -8.96
CA SER A 18 -7.19 -10.38 -10.19
C SER A 18 -7.61 -8.95 -9.88
N LEU A 19 -6.95 -8.01 -10.58
CA LEU A 19 -7.30 -6.59 -10.65
C LEU A 19 -7.64 -6.18 -12.09
N ALA A 20 -8.06 -7.14 -12.92
CA ALA A 20 -8.41 -6.86 -14.31
C ALA A 20 -9.49 -5.76 -14.41
N GLY A 21 -9.25 -4.78 -15.28
CA GLY A 21 -10.13 -3.63 -15.47
C GLY A 21 -10.04 -2.55 -14.39
N ARG A 22 -9.15 -2.69 -13.40
CA ARG A 22 -8.93 -1.68 -12.36
C ARG A 22 -7.78 -0.74 -12.72
N THR A 23 -7.89 0.50 -12.25
CA THR A 23 -6.85 1.52 -12.33
C THR A 23 -6.30 1.79 -10.93
N ALA A 24 -4.99 1.71 -10.77
CA ALA A 24 -4.30 1.95 -9.51
C ALA A 24 -3.31 3.12 -9.61
N LEU A 25 -3.22 3.93 -8.56
CA LEU A 25 -2.16 4.89 -8.33
C LEU A 25 -1.28 4.39 -7.18
N ILE A 26 0.03 4.24 -7.42
CA ILE A 26 1.02 3.78 -6.45
C ILE A 26 2.09 4.86 -6.28
N THR A 27 2.20 5.46 -5.10
CA THR A 27 3.22 6.49 -4.86
C THR A 27 4.57 5.89 -4.48
N GLY A 28 5.67 6.54 -4.92
CA GLY A 28 7.01 6.02 -4.70
C GLY A 28 7.25 4.68 -5.40
N GLY A 29 6.72 4.53 -6.62
CA GLY A 29 6.67 3.26 -7.36
C GLY A 29 7.95 2.86 -8.08
N SER A 30 8.99 3.71 -8.14
CA SER A 30 10.18 3.42 -8.96
C SER A 30 11.14 2.40 -8.35
N ARG A 31 11.08 2.13 -7.04
CA ARG A 31 12.00 1.23 -6.32
C ARG A 31 11.34 0.59 -5.09
N GLY A 32 12.05 -0.34 -4.46
CA GLY A 32 11.65 -0.96 -3.19
C GLY A 32 10.26 -1.60 -3.22
N ILE A 33 9.49 -1.43 -2.15
CA ILE A 33 8.13 -1.95 -1.99
C ILE A 33 7.21 -1.42 -3.11
N GLY A 34 7.34 -0.12 -3.46
CA GLY A 34 6.53 0.48 -4.51
C GLY A 34 6.71 -0.21 -5.86
N ALA A 35 7.95 -0.45 -6.30
CA ALA A 35 8.22 -1.12 -7.57
C ALA A 35 7.73 -2.58 -7.58
N ALA A 36 7.87 -3.29 -6.46
CA ALA A 36 7.33 -4.64 -6.32
C ALA A 36 5.80 -4.64 -6.43
N THR A 37 5.13 -3.65 -5.81
CA THR A 37 3.68 -3.47 -5.89
C THR A 37 3.24 -3.13 -7.32
N VAL A 38 3.94 -2.22 -8.02
CA VAL A 38 3.67 -1.90 -9.44
C VAL A 38 3.71 -3.16 -10.30
N ARG A 39 4.78 -3.96 -10.22
CA ARG A 39 4.93 -5.22 -10.98
C ARG A 39 3.78 -6.18 -10.69
N LEU A 40 3.48 -6.39 -9.41
CA LEU A 40 2.46 -7.33 -8.98
C LEU A 40 1.05 -6.91 -9.42
N PHE A 41 0.72 -5.62 -9.33
CA PHE A 41 -0.55 -5.07 -9.79
C PHE A 41 -0.70 -5.17 -11.32
N ARG A 42 0.38 -4.94 -12.07
CA ARG A 42 0.40 -5.17 -13.52
C ARG A 42 0.18 -6.64 -13.86
N GLN A 43 0.82 -7.56 -13.14
CA GLN A 43 0.62 -9.01 -13.31
C GLN A 43 -0.81 -9.42 -12.96
N ALA A 44 -1.44 -8.75 -12.00
CA ALA A 44 -2.85 -8.95 -11.64
C ALA A 44 -3.84 -8.30 -12.65
N GLY A 45 -3.36 -7.60 -13.67
CA GLY A 45 -4.18 -7.03 -14.76
C GLY A 45 -4.64 -5.59 -14.57
N ALA A 46 -4.19 -4.88 -13.51
CA ALA A 46 -4.53 -3.47 -13.33
C ALA A 46 -3.77 -2.56 -14.31
N ARG A 47 -4.34 -1.42 -14.71
CA ARG A 47 -3.56 -0.27 -15.20
C ARG A 47 -2.97 0.44 -13.99
N VAL A 48 -1.69 0.84 -14.06
CA VAL A 48 -0.98 1.42 -12.93
C VAL A 48 -0.35 2.75 -13.32
N ALA A 49 -0.74 3.84 -12.66
CA ALA A 49 0.08 5.04 -12.57
C ALA A 49 0.95 4.95 -11.32
N PHE A 50 2.19 5.41 -11.41
CA PHE A 50 3.05 5.43 -10.23
C PHE A 50 3.95 6.66 -10.21
N SER A 51 4.14 7.24 -9.01
CA SER A 51 5.00 8.41 -8.86
C SER A 51 6.44 8.05 -8.54
N TYR A 52 7.35 8.93 -8.95
CA TYR A 52 8.75 8.94 -8.57
C TYR A 52 9.24 10.38 -8.44
N ARG A 53 10.30 10.62 -7.65
CA ARG A 53 10.88 11.95 -7.49
C ARG A 53 12.10 12.18 -8.37
N GLN A 54 13.11 11.32 -8.28
CA GLN A 54 14.42 11.51 -8.93
C GLN A 54 14.88 10.31 -9.78
N ALA A 55 14.33 9.13 -9.57
CA ALA A 55 14.78 7.89 -10.20
C ALA A 55 14.12 7.67 -11.57
N ALA A 56 14.34 8.59 -12.52
CA ALA A 56 13.70 8.58 -13.83
C ALA A 56 14.04 7.32 -14.65
N ASP A 57 15.30 6.92 -14.69
CA ASP A 57 15.75 5.74 -15.44
C ASP A 57 15.10 4.46 -14.90
N GLN A 58 15.07 4.30 -13.57
CA GLN A 58 14.40 3.15 -12.93
C GLN A 58 12.90 3.16 -13.19
N ALA A 59 12.26 4.33 -13.15
CA ALA A 59 10.83 4.47 -13.43
C ALA A 59 10.51 4.11 -14.89
N ASN A 60 11.28 4.62 -15.85
CA ASN A 60 11.09 4.33 -17.26
C ASN A 60 11.36 2.84 -17.60
N ALA A 61 12.41 2.25 -17.02
CA ALA A 61 12.70 0.84 -17.16
C ALA A 61 11.57 -0.03 -16.58
N LEU A 62 11.02 0.33 -15.42
CA LEU A 62 9.89 -0.36 -14.83
C LEU A 62 8.64 -0.26 -15.70
N SER A 63 8.31 0.93 -16.20
CA SER A 63 7.20 1.16 -17.13
C SER A 63 7.32 0.27 -18.36
N ALA A 64 8.47 0.28 -19.02
CA ALA A 64 8.73 -0.55 -20.20
C ALA A 64 8.57 -2.06 -19.91
N ALA A 65 9.11 -2.53 -18.78
CA ALA A 65 8.98 -3.93 -18.34
C ALA A 65 7.55 -4.34 -17.97
N CYS A 66 6.68 -3.37 -17.70
CA CYS A 66 5.29 -3.55 -17.25
C CYS A 66 4.24 -3.23 -18.34
N GLY A 67 4.64 -3.13 -19.60
CA GLY A 67 3.72 -2.95 -20.74
C GLY A 67 3.65 -1.53 -21.30
N GLY A 68 4.58 -0.67 -20.89
CA GLY A 68 4.69 0.71 -21.39
C GLY A 68 3.70 1.68 -20.74
N PRO A 69 3.77 2.98 -21.12
CA PRO A 69 3.06 4.06 -20.42
C PRO A 69 1.54 3.97 -20.52
N ASP A 70 0.99 3.34 -21.55
CA ASP A 70 -0.46 3.15 -21.69
C ASP A 70 -1.05 2.23 -20.60
N LEU A 71 -0.22 1.38 -20.04
CA LEU A 71 -0.59 0.40 -19.00
C LEU A 71 0.12 0.62 -17.67
N CYS A 72 1.30 1.23 -17.69
CA CYS A 72 2.15 1.44 -16.53
C CYS A 72 2.83 2.82 -16.63
N LEU A 73 2.12 3.86 -16.21
CA LEU A 73 2.48 5.27 -16.41
C LEU A 73 3.39 5.78 -15.28
N PRO A 74 4.66 6.14 -15.55
CA PRO A 74 5.50 6.83 -14.57
C PRO A 74 5.18 8.32 -14.56
N ILE A 75 4.97 8.90 -13.39
CA ILE A 75 4.71 10.34 -13.20
C ILE A 75 5.79 10.91 -12.29
N GLN A 76 6.56 11.87 -12.78
CA GLN A 76 7.53 12.58 -11.95
C GLN A 76 6.81 13.60 -11.09
N GLN A 77 6.79 13.39 -9.78
CA GLN A 77 6.14 14.27 -8.81
C GLN A 77 6.86 14.20 -7.46
N SER A 78 7.26 15.35 -6.92
CA SER A 78 7.59 15.48 -5.49
C SER A 78 6.28 15.51 -4.70
N LEU A 79 6.28 14.92 -3.52
CA LEU A 79 5.11 14.83 -2.66
C LEU A 79 5.50 15.40 -1.29
N GLU A 80 5.22 16.68 -1.10
CA GLU A 80 5.59 17.44 0.09
C GLU A 80 4.44 18.28 0.64
N THR A 81 3.41 18.54 -0.18
CA THR A 81 2.21 19.29 0.22
C THR A 81 0.94 18.51 -0.13
N PRO A 82 -0.22 18.86 0.47
CA PRO A 82 -1.50 18.29 0.05
C PRO A 82 -1.78 18.49 -1.45
N GLU A 83 -1.46 19.66 -1.98
CA GLU A 83 -1.68 20.03 -3.38
C GLU A 83 -0.87 19.15 -4.33
N ASP A 84 0.33 18.73 -3.94
CA ASP A 84 1.13 17.76 -4.71
C ASP A 84 0.41 16.41 -4.83
N GLY A 85 -0.22 15.96 -3.74
CA GLY A 85 -1.01 14.74 -3.71
C GLY A 85 -2.26 14.84 -4.61
N GLU A 86 -2.98 15.95 -4.52
CA GLU A 86 -4.16 16.23 -5.37
C GLU A 86 -3.78 16.30 -6.85
N ALA A 87 -2.68 16.98 -7.18
CA ALA A 87 -2.18 17.08 -8.55
C ALA A 87 -1.82 15.70 -9.13
N LEU A 88 -1.22 14.82 -8.34
CA LEU A 88 -0.88 13.47 -8.79
C LEU A 88 -2.12 12.62 -9.09
N VAL A 89 -3.17 12.73 -8.28
CA VAL A 89 -4.46 12.09 -8.55
C VAL A 89 -5.09 12.66 -9.83
N ALA A 90 -5.07 13.98 -10.00
CA ALA A 90 -5.58 14.64 -11.20
C ALA A 90 -4.84 14.18 -12.48
N HIS A 91 -3.51 14.06 -12.43
CA HIS A 91 -2.72 13.51 -13.55
C HIS A 91 -3.11 12.06 -13.88
N THR A 92 -3.34 11.23 -12.86
CA THR A 92 -3.77 9.84 -13.04
C THR A 92 -5.14 9.77 -13.72
N LEU A 93 -6.09 10.60 -13.27
CA LEU A 93 -7.43 10.68 -13.84
C LEU A 93 -7.41 11.22 -15.28
N ALA A 94 -6.57 12.21 -15.56
CA ALA A 94 -6.41 12.74 -16.94
C ALA A 94 -5.87 11.67 -17.89
N ALA A 95 -4.95 10.82 -17.43
CA ALA A 95 -4.34 9.77 -18.26
C ALA A 95 -5.22 8.54 -18.44
N PHE A 96 -5.88 8.08 -17.38
CA PHE A 96 -6.58 6.80 -17.37
C PHE A 96 -8.11 6.92 -17.28
N GLY A 97 -8.64 8.08 -16.97
CA GLY A 97 -10.08 8.35 -16.89
C GLY A 97 -10.75 7.85 -15.61
N ASP A 98 -10.08 7.03 -14.81
CA ASP A 98 -10.62 6.47 -13.56
C ASP A 98 -9.52 6.16 -12.55
N LEU A 99 -9.92 5.98 -11.25
CA LEU A 99 -9.06 5.56 -10.16
C LEU A 99 -9.83 4.66 -9.19
N ASP A 100 -9.51 3.37 -9.20
CA ASP A 100 -10.11 2.37 -8.32
C ASP A 100 -9.31 2.15 -7.04
N ILE A 101 -7.97 2.30 -7.09
CA ILE A 101 -7.07 1.90 -6.03
C ILE A 101 -6.01 2.97 -5.81
N LEU A 102 -5.89 3.45 -4.57
CA LEU A 102 -4.78 4.30 -4.13
C LEU A 102 -3.88 3.51 -3.17
N ILE A 103 -2.58 3.44 -3.50
CA ILE A 103 -1.53 2.93 -2.61
C ILE A 103 -0.60 4.07 -2.25
N ALA A 104 -0.76 4.64 -1.05
CA ALA A 104 0.10 5.71 -0.53
C ALA A 104 1.33 5.06 0.14
N ASN A 105 2.35 4.77 -0.67
CA ASN A 105 3.54 4.03 -0.26
C ASN A 105 4.77 4.91 -0.05
N HIS A 106 4.85 6.09 -0.69
CA HIS A 106 6.02 6.97 -0.55
C HIS A 106 6.25 7.40 0.90
N GLY A 107 7.46 7.80 1.18
CA GLY A 107 7.87 8.34 2.47
C GLY A 107 9.38 8.47 2.57
N ILE A 108 9.82 9.18 3.57
CA ILE A 108 11.23 9.29 3.95
C ILE A 108 11.41 8.73 5.36
N TRP A 109 12.53 8.08 5.58
CA TRP A 109 13.07 7.69 6.88
C TRP A 109 14.47 8.30 6.96
N PRO A 110 14.68 9.33 7.78
CA PRO A 110 16.01 9.95 7.91
C PRO A 110 17.02 8.93 8.42
N PRO A 111 18.13 8.65 7.71
CA PRO A 111 19.03 7.57 8.10
C PRO A 111 19.90 7.94 9.32
N ALA A 112 20.02 9.21 9.64
CA ALA A 112 20.77 9.68 10.79
C ALA A 112 19.92 9.59 12.07
N GLU A 113 20.42 8.86 13.05
CA GLU A 113 19.83 8.83 14.38
C GLU A 113 19.88 10.21 15.02
N THR A 114 18.71 10.77 15.37
CA THR A 114 18.60 12.10 15.95
C THR A 114 17.72 12.06 17.20
N SER A 115 18.30 12.37 18.37
CA SER A 115 17.50 12.44 19.59
C SER A 115 16.45 13.56 19.47
N VAL A 116 15.32 13.42 20.15
CA VAL A 116 14.26 14.45 20.13
C VAL A 116 14.78 15.82 20.61
N ALA A 117 15.73 15.84 21.55
CA ALA A 117 16.33 17.07 22.05
C ALA A 117 17.24 17.78 21.03
N ALA A 118 17.79 17.04 20.06
CA ALA A 118 18.64 17.56 18.99
C ALA A 118 17.92 17.73 17.65
N MET A 119 16.71 17.19 17.53
CA MET A 119 15.95 17.24 16.29
C MET A 119 15.54 18.68 15.95
N THR A 120 15.87 19.10 14.73
CA THR A 120 15.49 20.44 14.27
C THR A 120 14.04 20.49 13.82
N ALA A 121 13.40 21.66 13.95
CA ALA A 121 12.07 21.88 13.39
C ALA A 121 12.05 21.64 11.87
N ALA A 122 13.11 21.95 11.16
CA ALA A 122 13.21 21.70 9.71
C ALA A 122 13.18 20.19 9.37
N GLN A 123 13.89 19.35 10.13
CA GLN A 123 13.81 17.88 9.96
C GLN A 123 12.39 17.39 10.25
N TRP A 124 11.82 17.80 11.39
CA TRP A 124 10.45 17.45 11.78
C TRP A 124 9.43 17.80 10.68
N HIS A 125 9.41 19.07 10.26
CA HIS A 125 8.44 19.54 9.24
C HIS A 125 8.64 18.84 7.90
N ARG A 126 9.86 18.58 7.47
CA ARG A 126 10.12 17.84 6.23
C ARG A 126 9.55 16.42 6.28
N THR A 127 9.69 15.73 7.42
CA THR A 127 9.16 14.36 7.56
C THR A 127 7.64 14.38 7.61
N ILE A 128 7.04 15.33 8.34
CA ILE A 128 5.57 15.51 8.37
C ILE A 128 5.04 15.82 6.96
N ALA A 129 5.60 16.79 6.29
CA ALA A 129 5.20 17.22 4.95
C ALA A 129 5.19 16.04 3.96
N THR A 130 6.30 15.29 3.89
CA THR A 130 6.42 14.17 2.95
C THR A 130 5.55 12.97 3.36
N ASN A 131 5.52 12.59 4.64
CA ASN A 131 4.93 11.33 5.06
C ASN A 131 3.46 11.44 5.47
N LEU A 132 2.94 12.65 5.69
CA LEU A 132 1.59 12.86 6.20
C LEU A 132 0.79 13.88 5.39
N ASP A 133 1.29 15.12 5.21
CA ASP A 133 0.51 16.18 4.55
C ASP A 133 0.21 15.81 3.09
N SER A 134 1.20 15.35 2.34
CA SER A 134 1.00 14.92 0.95
C SER A 134 0.10 13.66 0.85
N VAL A 135 0.14 12.77 1.85
CA VAL A 135 -0.76 11.59 1.91
C VAL A 135 -2.19 12.03 2.14
N PHE A 136 -2.42 13.07 2.96
CA PHE A 136 -3.75 13.66 3.11
C PHE A 136 -4.31 14.13 1.77
N GLY A 137 -3.54 14.90 0.98
CA GLY A 137 -3.97 15.38 -0.33
C GLY A 137 -4.29 14.25 -1.32
N LEU A 138 -3.47 13.19 -1.35
CA LEU A 138 -3.73 11.98 -2.14
C LEU A 138 -5.08 11.34 -1.77
N VAL A 139 -5.30 11.14 -0.47
CA VAL A 139 -6.52 10.50 0.03
C VAL A 139 -7.73 11.38 -0.20
N HIS A 140 -7.62 12.69 0.04
CA HIS A 140 -8.67 13.66 -0.20
C HIS A 140 -9.17 13.60 -1.66
N ALA A 141 -8.27 13.75 -2.61
CA ALA A 141 -8.63 13.73 -4.02
C ALA A 141 -9.14 12.36 -4.51
N ALA A 142 -8.49 11.27 -4.08
CA ALA A 142 -8.91 9.92 -4.46
C ALA A 142 -10.29 9.56 -3.88
N ALA A 143 -10.55 9.86 -2.60
CA ALA A 143 -11.84 9.61 -1.97
C ALA A 143 -12.95 10.45 -2.62
N ALA A 144 -12.69 11.75 -2.88
CA ALA A 144 -13.61 12.62 -3.58
C ALA A 144 -14.01 12.03 -4.95
N HIS A 145 -13.04 11.57 -5.75
CA HIS A 145 -13.31 10.90 -7.03
C HIS A 145 -14.11 9.61 -6.83
N MET A 146 -13.68 8.72 -5.94
CA MET A 146 -14.35 7.45 -5.69
C MET A 146 -15.81 7.62 -5.24
N LEU A 147 -16.13 8.67 -4.50
CA LEU A 147 -17.49 9.00 -4.05
C LEU A 147 -18.41 9.42 -5.21
N THR A 148 -17.89 9.97 -6.31
CA THR A 148 -18.69 10.32 -7.50
C THR A 148 -19.14 9.11 -8.31
N ARG A 149 -18.47 7.96 -8.16
CA ARG A 149 -18.76 6.74 -8.92
C ARG A 149 -20.09 6.12 -8.45
N PRO A 150 -20.84 5.43 -9.34
CA PRO A 150 -22.06 4.71 -8.95
C PRO A 150 -21.78 3.71 -7.81
N ALA A 151 -22.68 3.65 -6.85
CA ALA A 151 -22.60 2.60 -5.83
C ALA A 151 -22.73 1.22 -6.53
N PRO A 152 -21.83 0.27 -6.24
CA PRO A 152 -21.90 -1.04 -6.86
C PRO A 152 -23.21 -1.76 -6.45
N ALA A 153 -23.83 -2.41 -7.40
CA ALA A 153 -24.99 -3.26 -7.11
C ALA A 153 -24.58 -4.42 -6.19
N PRO A 154 -25.40 -4.79 -5.22
CA PRO A 154 -25.13 -5.97 -4.41
C PRO A 154 -25.07 -7.21 -5.32
N VAL A 155 -23.95 -7.93 -5.28
CA VAL A 155 -23.80 -9.18 -6.03
C VAL A 155 -24.57 -10.27 -5.28
N ARG A 156 -25.62 -10.83 -5.91
CA ARG A 156 -26.30 -12.02 -5.39
C ARG A 156 -25.45 -13.25 -5.73
N THR A 157 -25.16 -14.08 -4.75
CA THR A 157 -24.49 -15.36 -5.02
C THR A 157 -25.40 -16.28 -5.85
N ALA A 158 -24.82 -16.93 -6.87
CA ALA A 158 -25.53 -17.92 -7.71
C ALA A 158 -26.04 -19.16 -6.94
N LEU A 159 -25.69 -19.31 -5.68
CA LEU A 159 -26.03 -20.44 -4.81
C LEU A 159 -27.28 -20.22 -3.95
N GLY A 160 -28.12 -19.22 -4.24
CA GLY A 160 -29.34 -18.99 -3.51
C GLY A 160 -29.19 -18.60 -2.03
N SER A 161 -28.00 -18.13 -1.64
CA SER A 161 -27.80 -17.58 -0.30
C SER A 161 -28.77 -16.42 -0.04
N PRO A 162 -29.50 -16.41 1.07
CA PRO A 162 -30.36 -15.29 1.44
C PRO A 162 -29.57 -14.03 1.79
N TYR A 163 -28.24 -14.14 1.92
CA TYR A 163 -27.36 -13.01 2.23
C TYR A 163 -26.82 -12.42 0.93
N PRO A 164 -26.98 -11.12 0.71
CA PRO A 164 -26.32 -10.46 -0.41
C PRO A 164 -24.80 -10.61 -0.21
N THR A 165 -24.09 -10.99 -1.27
CA THR A 165 -22.62 -10.88 -1.27
C THR A 165 -22.23 -9.43 -1.09
N ALA A 166 -21.08 -9.21 -0.48
CA ALA A 166 -20.54 -7.87 -0.34
C ALA A 166 -20.56 -7.14 -1.70
N PRO A 167 -20.96 -5.87 -1.73
CA PRO A 167 -20.91 -5.09 -2.96
C PRO A 167 -19.47 -5.07 -3.48
N THR A 168 -19.32 -5.08 -4.79
CA THR A 168 -18.02 -4.83 -5.41
C THR A 168 -17.50 -3.48 -4.88
N ALA A 169 -16.27 -3.43 -4.37
CA ALA A 169 -15.72 -2.18 -3.84
C ALA A 169 -15.78 -1.06 -4.88
N ARG A 170 -16.24 0.11 -4.46
CA ARG A 170 -16.18 1.35 -5.24
C ARG A 170 -14.75 1.85 -5.34
N GLY A 171 -13.96 1.58 -4.31
CA GLY A 171 -12.54 1.90 -4.27
C GLY A 171 -11.81 1.24 -3.12
N HIS A 172 -10.49 1.17 -3.24
CA HIS A 172 -9.59 0.72 -2.18
C HIS A 172 -8.52 1.79 -1.92
N ILE A 173 -8.28 2.09 -0.66
CA ILE A 173 -7.19 2.95 -0.19
C ILE A 173 -6.32 2.12 0.74
N VAL A 174 -5.05 1.92 0.38
CA VAL A 174 -4.08 1.23 1.22
C VAL A 174 -2.95 2.20 1.56
N LEU A 175 -2.81 2.49 2.84
CA LEU A 175 -1.77 3.36 3.36
C LEU A 175 -0.61 2.51 3.90
N ILE A 176 0.63 2.93 3.65
CA ILE A 176 1.80 2.20 4.16
C ILE A 176 2.33 2.90 5.40
N ALA A 177 2.04 2.30 6.56
CA ALA A 177 2.60 2.72 7.84
C ALA A 177 3.99 2.07 8.08
N SER A 178 4.23 1.61 9.28
CA SER A 178 5.45 0.90 9.71
C SER A 178 5.21 0.28 11.09
N ALA A 179 5.95 -0.76 11.43
CA ALA A 179 6.11 -1.23 12.79
C ALA A 179 6.56 -0.12 13.75
N SER A 180 7.34 0.84 13.26
CA SER A 180 7.75 2.04 14.01
C SER A 180 6.58 2.93 14.42
N GLY A 181 5.52 3.00 13.61
CA GLY A 181 4.29 3.73 13.95
C GLY A 181 3.45 3.06 15.03
N GLN A 182 3.64 1.75 15.23
CA GLN A 182 2.92 0.98 16.25
C GLN A 182 3.61 0.99 17.62
N ARG A 183 4.96 0.85 17.63
CA ARG A 183 5.73 0.72 18.88
C ARG A 183 6.54 1.97 19.24
N GLY A 184 6.60 2.95 18.34
CA GLY A 184 7.61 4.01 18.39
C GLY A 184 8.97 3.53 17.86
N GLU A 185 9.86 4.49 17.60
CA GLU A 185 11.23 4.23 17.19
C GLU A 185 12.13 5.29 17.81
N GLY A 186 13.04 4.87 18.69
CA GLY A 186 14.02 5.77 19.30
C GLY A 186 14.87 6.45 18.22
N PHE A 187 15.20 7.71 18.42
CA PHE A 187 16.01 8.55 17.50
C PHE A 187 15.39 8.85 16.14
N HIS A 188 14.14 8.38 15.88
CA HIS A 188 13.34 8.64 14.67
C HIS A 188 11.91 9.05 15.03
N ALA A 189 11.78 9.94 16.03
CA ALA A 189 10.47 10.34 16.55
C ALA A 189 9.60 11.02 15.48
N ASP A 190 10.17 11.77 14.54
CA ASP A 190 9.50 12.36 13.40
C ASP A 190 8.86 11.30 12.50
N TYR A 191 9.63 10.28 12.12
CA TYR A 191 9.14 9.17 11.30
C TYR A 191 8.06 8.35 12.01
N ALA A 192 8.35 7.89 13.24
CA ALA A 192 7.42 7.09 14.02
C ALA A 192 6.10 7.81 14.24
N THR A 193 6.13 9.12 14.50
CA THR A 193 4.92 9.96 14.64
C THR A 193 4.10 9.96 13.35
N THR A 194 4.72 10.17 12.17
CA THR A 194 3.99 10.15 10.90
C THR A 194 3.35 8.79 10.63
N LYS A 195 4.06 7.70 10.93
CA LYS A 195 3.55 6.34 10.70
C LYS A 195 2.46 5.96 11.72
N GLY A 196 2.51 6.49 12.94
CA GLY A 196 1.41 6.41 13.92
C GLY A 196 0.18 7.22 13.48
N ALA A 197 0.38 8.41 12.93
CA ALA A 197 -0.70 9.23 12.37
C ALA A 197 -1.41 8.52 11.20
N ILE A 198 -0.68 7.85 10.30
CA ILE A 198 -1.23 7.03 9.21
C ILE A 198 -2.14 5.91 9.74
N ILE A 199 -1.76 5.26 10.84
CA ILE A 199 -2.58 4.22 11.51
C ILE A 199 -3.92 4.81 11.98
N ALA A 200 -3.88 5.94 12.68
CA ALA A 200 -5.08 6.62 13.15
C ALA A 200 -5.94 7.11 11.97
N PHE A 201 -5.32 7.69 10.95
CA PHE A 201 -5.99 8.17 9.74
C PHE A 201 -6.73 7.04 9.02
N THR A 202 -6.09 5.87 8.86
CA THR A 202 -6.73 4.68 8.26
C THR A 202 -8.03 4.30 8.97
N LYS A 203 -8.04 4.30 10.31
CA LYS A 203 -9.24 3.98 11.11
C LYS A 203 -10.36 4.99 10.91
N SER A 204 -10.01 6.28 10.84
CA SER A 204 -10.98 7.35 10.55
C SER A 204 -11.59 7.18 9.16
N LEU A 205 -10.75 6.98 8.14
CA LEU A 205 -11.19 6.75 6.76
C LEU A 205 -12.10 5.53 6.64
N SER A 206 -11.78 4.43 7.34
CA SER A 206 -12.63 3.24 7.33
C SER A 206 -14.02 3.53 7.88
N SER A 207 -14.13 4.22 9.01
CA SER A 207 -15.40 4.57 9.62
C SER A 207 -16.26 5.48 8.72
N GLU A 208 -15.61 6.40 7.99
CA GLU A 208 -16.28 7.35 7.12
C GLU A 208 -16.66 6.74 5.76
N LEU A 209 -15.75 5.98 5.13
CA LEU A 209 -15.86 5.58 3.73
C LEU A 209 -16.46 4.18 3.51
N ALA A 210 -16.43 3.29 4.52
CA ALA A 210 -16.96 1.94 4.38
C ALA A 210 -18.46 1.91 4.03
N PRO A 211 -19.34 2.80 4.56
CA PRO A 211 -20.74 2.87 4.13
C PRO A 211 -20.91 3.17 2.63
N HIS A 212 -19.89 3.72 2.00
CA HIS A 212 -19.85 4.04 0.57
C HIS A 212 -19.18 2.96 -0.27
N ALA A 213 -18.89 1.79 0.31
CA ALA A 213 -18.15 0.68 -0.33
C ALA A 213 -16.73 1.10 -0.80
N ILE A 214 -16.09 2.02 -0.10
CA ILE A 214 -14.68 2.38 -0.24
C ILE A 214 -13.95 1.85 0.99
N TYR A 215 -13.01 0.92 0.79
CA TYR A 215 -12.32 0.25 1.87
C TYR A 215 -10.94 0.85 2.09
N ALA A 216 -10.70 1.34 3.29
CA ALA A 216 -9.43 1.91 3.71
C ALA A 216 -8.73 0.97 4.67
N ASN A 217 -7.52 0.53 4.34
CA ASN A 217 -6.69 -0.34 5.15
C ASN A 217 -5.25 0.18 5.18
N CYS A 218 -4.47 -0.35 6.11
CA CYS A 218 -3.07 -0.03 6.28
C CYS A 218 -2.23 -1.31 6.25
N VAL A 219 -1.06 -1.25 5.63
CA VAL A 219 0.00 -2.25 5.81
C VAL A 219 1.08 -1.63 6.68
N ALA A 220 1.52 -2.35 7.71
CA ALA A 220 2.59 -1.95 8.62
C ALA A 220 3.82 -2.89 8.45
N PRO A 221 4.74 -2.57 7.52
CA PRO A 221 5.94 -3.35 7.34
C PRO A 221 6.88 -3.25 8.55
N GLY A 222 7.60 -4.35 8.82
CA GLY A 222 8.81 -4.33 9.60
C GLY A 222 10.03 -4.00 8.73
N TRP A 223 11.19 -4.42 9.20
CA TRP A 223 12.42 -4.32 8.43
C TRP A 223 12.28 -5.02 7.08
N THR A 224 12.48 -4.28 6.01
CA THR A 224 12.37 -4.76 4.62
C THR A 224 13.64 -4.35 3.87
N HIS A 225 14.26 -5.28 3.17
CA HIS A 225 15.48 -4.99 2.40
C HIS A 225 15.15 -4.13 1.17
N THR A 226 15.55 -2.88 1.22
CA THR A 226 15.32 -1.85 0.19
C THR A 226 16.48 -0.87 0.18
N GLU A 227 16.55 0.01 -0.81
CA GLU A 227 17.54 1.09 -0.83
C GLU A 227 17.44 2.04 0.37
N MET A 228 16.25 2.17 0.97
CA MET A 228 16.04 2.97 2.19
C MET A 228 16.76 2.37 3.41
N THR A 229 16.86 1.04 3.48
CA THR A 229 17.43 0.28 4.60
C THR A 229 18.79 -0.34 4.27
N ALA A 230 19.37 0.02 3.12
CA ALA A 230 20.67 -0.50 2.66
C ALA A 230 21.78 -0.30 3.70
N SER A 231 21.82 0.87 4.37
CA SER A 231 22.78 1.14 5.44
C SER A 231 22.69 0.19 6.65
N VAL A 232 21.55 -0.51 6.79
CA VAL A 232 21.35 -1.49 7.88
C VAL A 232 21.74 -2.91 7.42
N PHE A 233 21.36 -3.30 6.20
CA PHE A 233 21.47 -4.69 5.76
C PHE A 233 22.65 -4.98 4.82
N ASP A 234 23.25 -3.95 4.22
CA ASP A 234 24.47 -4.09 3.43
C ASP A 234 25.74 -4.10 4.30
N ASP A 235 25.64 -3.69 5.59
CA ASP A 235 26.67 -3.87 6.60
C ASP A 235 26.42 -5.15 7.41
N PRO A 236 27.27 -6.20 7.26
CA PRO A 236 27.08 -7.47 7.97
C PRO A 236 27.07 -7.35 9.50
N ALA A 237 27.81 -6.38 10.06
CA ALA A 237 27.85 -6.19 11.51
C ALA A 237 26.55 -5.55 12.03
N VAL A 238 25.95 -4.64 11.26
CA VAL A 238 24.66 -4.04 11.59
C VAL A 238 23.54 -5.08 11.39
N ALA A 239 23.56 -5.80 10.27
CA ALA A 239 22.61 -6.86 9.97
C ALA A 239 22.60 -7.96 11.05
N ALA A 240 23.79 -8.38 11.53
CA ALA A 240 23.92 -9.37 12.60
C ALA A 240 23.31 -8.92 13.94
N ARG A 241 23.22 -7.63 14.21
CA ARG A 241 22.56 -7.08 15.41
C ARG A 241 21.07 -6.85 15.17
N THR A 242 20.66 -6.54 13.96
CA THR A 242 19.27 -6.21 13.61
C THR A 242 18.42 -7.46 13.41
N ASN A 243 18.93 -8.46 12.69
CA ASN A 243 18.18 -9.68 12.39
C ASN A 243 17.62 -10.40 13.62
N PRO A 244 18.35 -10.53 14.75
CA PRO A 244 17.80 -11.17 15.97
C PRO A 244 16.63 -10.40 16.61
N THR A 245 16.43 -9.13 16.27
CA THR A 245 15.26 -8.36 16.75
C THR A 245 13.97 -8.70 15.98
N ILE A 246 14.09 -9.47 14.91
CA ILE A 246 12.97 -9.95 14.09
C ILE A 246 12.78 -11.43 14.41
N PRO A 247 11.62 -11.90 14.88
CA PRO A 247 11.40 -13.32 15.15
C PRO A 247 11.70 -14.24 13.96
N LEU A 248 11.43 -13.82 12.72
CA LEU A 248 11.80 -14.58 11.50
C LEU A 248 13.30 -14.48 11.15
N GLN A 249 14.14 -13.79 11.95
CA GLN A 249 15.60 -13.70 11.84
C GLN A 249 16.13 -13.16 10.51
N ARG A 250 15.32 -12.43 9.77
CA ARG A 250 15.70 -11.77 8.51
C ARG A 250 14.79 -10.58 8.20
N PRO A 251 15.25 -9.63 7.38
CA PRO A 251 14.35 -8.63 6.80
C PRO A 251 13.38 -9.31 5.81
N ALA A 252 12.25 -8.67 5.56
CA ALA A 252 11.34 -9.06 4.51
C ALA A 252 11.95 -8.76 3.12
N HIS A 253 11.62 -9.59 2.13
CA HIS A 253 11.75 -9.23 0.73
C HIS A 253 10.58 -8.33 0.32
N VAL A 254 10.79 -7.40 -0.62
CA VAL A 254 9.78 -6.44 -1.06
C VAL A 254 8.48 -7.08 -1.56
N SER A 255 8.55 -8.27 -2.16
CA SER A 255 7.37 -9.02 -2.60
C SER A 255 6.52 -9.55 -1.44
N GLU A 256 7.11 -9.77 -0.25
CA GLU A 256 6.38 -10.20 0.94
C GLU A 256 5.52 -9.07 1.52
N ILE A 257 5.83 -7.81 1.17
CA ILE A 257 5.00 -6.64 1.48
C ILE A 257 3.99 -6.38 0.37
N ALA A 258 4.40 -6.50 -0.90
CA ALA A 258 3.52 -6.25 -2.05
C ALA A 258 2.34 -7.24 -2.12
N GLY A 259 2.53 -8.50 -1.72
CA GLY A 259 1.48 -9.52 -1.69
C GLY A 259 0.26 -9.12 -0.83
N PRO A 260 0.43 -8.81 0.45
CA PRO A 260 -0.63 -8.28 1.31
C PRO A 260 -1.29 -7.00 0.77
N ILE A 261 -0.52 -6.08 0.17
CA ILE A 261 -1.08 -4.87 -0.47
C ILE A 261 -2.05 -5.28 -1.60
N LEU A 262 -1.64 -6.20 -2.48
CA LEU A 262 -2.51 -6.71 -3.53
C LEU A 262 -3.76 -7.39 -2.96
N PHE A 263 -3.60 -8.28 -1.97
CA PHE A 263 -4.71 -9.00 -1.34
C PHE A 263 -5.78 -8.04 -0.83
N LEU A 264 -5.40 -6.97 -0.12
CA LEU A 264 -6.32 -5.96 0.42
C LEU A 264 -7.12 -5.22 -0.65
N CYS A 265 -6.69 -5.26 -1.91
CA CYS A 265 -7.38 -4.64 -3.04
C CYS A 265 -8.27 -5.60 -3.83
N THR A 266 -8.41 -6.85 -3.39
CA THR A 266 -9.18 -7.89 -4.08
C THR A 266 -10.51 -8.18 -3.36
N PRO A 267 -11.47 -8.82 -4.04
CA PRO A 267 -12.72 -9.24 -3.42
C PRO A 267 -12.55 -10.20 -2.23
N LEU A 268 -11.41 -10.88 -2.10
CA LEU A 268 -11.11 -11.76 -0.96
C LEU A 268 -10.97 -10.98 0.35
N ALA A 269 -10.63 -9.69 0.27
CA ALA A 269 -10.56 -8.79 1.41
C ALA A 269 -11.86 -7.97 1.61
N GLY A 270 -12.97 -8.36 0.97
CA GLY A 270 -14.21 -7.59 0.91
C GLY A 270 -14.92 -7.37 2.26
N PHE A 271 -14.43 -7.93 3.35
CA PHE A 271 -14.92 -7.68 4.72
C PHE A 271 -13.81 -7.16 5.64
N ILE A 272 -12.74 -6.63 5.04
CA ILE A 272 -11.60 -6.04 5.76
C ILE A 272 -11.60 -4.53 5.49
N SER A 273 -11.84 -3.73 6.53
CA SER A 273 -11.75 -2.27 6.49
C SER A 273 -11.29 -1.73 7.83
N GLY A 274 -10.37 -0.76 7.84
CA GLY A 274 -9.75 -0.21 9.05
C GLY A 274 -8.63 -1.07 9.64
N GLU A 275 -8.26 -2.16 8.95
CA GLU A 275 -7.23 -3.08 9.42
C GLU A 275 -5.83 -2.47 9.30
N ILE A 276 -5.01 -2.75 10.31
CA ILE A 276 -3.58 -2.47 10.30
C ILE A 276 -2.86 -3.82 10.12
N PHE A 277 -2.64 -4.18 8.87
CA PHE A 277 -2.11 -5.47 8.48
C PHE A 277 -0.60 -5.55 8.76
N ASN A 278 -0.24 -6.30 9.79
CA ASN A 278 1.15 -6.45 10.23
C ASN A 278 1.93 -7.36 9.28
N VAL A 279 2.97 -6.82 8.65
CA VAL A 279 3.91 -7.57 7.79
C VAL A 279 5.33 -7.29 8.29
N ASN A 280 5.62 -7.74 9.50
CA ASN A 280 6.81 -7.32 10.26
C ASN A 280 7.65 -8.48 10.79
N GLY A 281 7.41 -9.72 10.34
CA GLY A 281 8.16 -10.89 10.77
C GLY A 281 7.99 -11.23 12.26
N GLY A 282 6.91 -10.74 12.89
CA GLY A 282 6.62 -10.92 14.32
C GLY A 282 7.30 -9.89 15.24
N ALA A 283 7.98 -8.86 14.68
CA ALA A 283 8.70 -7.86 15.47
C ALA A 283 7.78 -6.95 16.32
N VAL A 284 6.52 -6.80 15.89
CA VAL A 284 5.49 -6.09 16.66
C VAL A 284 4.22 -6.92 16.62
N LEU A 285 3.73 -7.26 17.80
CA LEU A 285 2.48 -7.97 18.01
C LEU A 285 1.47 -6.98 18.61
N THR A 286 0.59 -6.47 17.78
CA THR A 286 -0.52 -5.60 18.17
C THR A 286 -1.81 -6.30 17.83
N GLY A 287 -2.60 -6.61 18.81
CA GLY A 287 -3.92 -7.22 18.69
C GLY A 287 -4.93 -6.48 19.51
#